data_63f64e7c396acaf70dd1bafd21b10e8f
#
_entry.id   63f64e7c396acaf70dd1bafd21b10e8f
#
_cell.length_a   1.000
_cell.length_b   1.000
_cell.length_c   1.000
_cell.angle_alpha   90.00
_cell.angle_beta   90.00
_cell.angle_gamma   90.00
#
_symmetry.space_group_name_H-M   'P 1'
#
loop_
_entity.id
_entity.type
_entity.pdbx_description
1 polymer ?
#
loop_
_entity_poly.entity_id
_entity_poly.type
_entity_poly.pdbx_seq_one_letter_code
_entity_poly.pdbx_strand_id
1 'polypeptide(L)'
;MRMRKKKNLLPRMEACSSLLVADPRALRGRWRELLPDARELRVELGCGKGRFTAETAAAEPDVLLIAVEKVPDAMVVAMERAQAAGLHNVFFVDGDAACLPEFFAPGEVDRIYINFCDPWPRSNQKKRRLTHGNFLQLYRRVLPLGGEIHFKSDNDKLFEWSLDEIPRFGFRLSQVTRDLHAGSPVGVMTDYEAKFYQQGVTINRCVATMVPWEAPAEAEGEKA
;
A
#
# COMPACT_ATOMS: atom_id res chain seq x y z
N MET A 1 2.67 13.97 9.94
CA MET A 1 1.68 14.99 10.42
C MET A 1 0.67 14.29 11.32
N ARG A 2 0.51 14.70 12.59
CA ARG A 2 -0.45 14.04 13.50
C ARG A 2 -1.88 14.39 13.09
N MET A 3 -2.68 13.39 12.72
CA MET A 3 -4.09 13.57 12.41
C MET A 3 -4.87 14.12 13.63
N ARG A 4 -5.78 15.06 13.39
CA ARG A 4 -6.74 15.50 14.42
C ARG A 4 -7.73 14.38 14.69
N LYS A 5 -8.00 14.09 15.96
CA LYS A 5 -9.06 13.15 16.37
C LYS A 5 -10.39 13.58 15.74
N LYS A 6 -11.08 12.63 15.14
CA LYS A 6 -12.40 12.88 14.56
C LYS A 6 -13.47 12.83 15.65
N LYS A 7 -14.42 13.76 15.59
CA LYS A 7 -15.61 13.70 16.43
C LYS A 7 -16.46 12.49 15.99
N ASN A 8 -17.05 11.80 16.95
CA ASN A 8 -17.94 10.65 16.70
C ASN A 8 -17.30 9.54 15.86
N LEU A 9 -16.01 9.23 16.11
CA LEU A 9 -15.28 8.23 15.31
C LEU A 9 -15.99 6.88 15.30
N LEU A 10 -16.34 6.33 16.47
CA LEU A 10 -16.98 5.01 16.55
C LEU A 10 -18.33 4.93 15.82
N PRO A 11 -19.30 5.83 16.05
CA PRO A 11 -20.55 5.83 15.28
C PRO A 11 -20.36 5.96 13.76
N ARG A 12 -19.35 6.73 13.32
CA ARG A 12 -19.04 6.88 11.90
C ARG A 12 -18.47 5.59 11.32
N MET A 13 -17.56 4.91 12.04
CA MET A 13 -17.03 3.61 11.62
C MET A 13 -18.15 2.55 11.56
N GLU A 14 -19.05 2.55 12.55
CA GLU A 14 -20.19 1.65 12.60
C GLU A 14 -21.13 1.85 11.39
N ALA A 15 -21.39 3.10 11.01
CA ALA A 15 -22.18 3.42 9.81
C ALA A 15 -21.56 2.87 8.50
N CYS A 16 -20.26 2.63 8.48
CA CYS A 16 -19.53 2.05 7.35
C CYS A 16 -19.06 0.60 7.61
N SER A 17 -19.64 -0.08 8.60
CA SER A 17 -19.18 -1.41 9.07
C SER A 17 -19.20 -2.48 7.99
N SER A 18 -20.06 -2.38 6.98
CA SER A 18 -20.10 -3.29 5.84
C SER A 18 -18.81 -3.30 5.00
N LEU A 19 -18.00 -2.23 5.09
CA LEU A 19 -16.72 -2.11 4.40
C LEU A 19 -15.54 -2.46 5.30
N LEU A 20 -15.74 -2.61 6.61
CA LEU A 20 -14.69 -2.92 7.57
C LEU A 20 -14.57 -4.43 7.78
N VAL A 21 -13.41 -4.99 7.53
CA VAL A 21 -13.09 -6.37 7.88
C VAL A 21 -12.61 -6.42 9.33
N ALA A 22 -13.47 -6.91 10.22
CA ALA A 22 -13.19 -6.96 11.66
C ALA A 22 -12.11 -8.00 12.01
N ASP A 23 -12.09 -9.14 11.32
CA ASP A 23 -11.08 -10.19 11.50
C ASP A 23 -10.44 -10.57 10.14
N PRO A 24 -9.37 -9.87 9.74
CA PRO A 24 -8.69 -10.17 8.48
C PRO A 24 -7.98 -11.54 8.49
N ARG A 25 -7.65 -12.09 9.68
CA ARG A 25 -7.03 -13.42 9.80
C ARG A 25 -7.97 -14.53 9.37
N ALA A 26 -9.27 -14.38 9.66
CA ALA A 26 -10.29 -15.33 9.24
C ALA A 26 -10.48 -15.42 7.72
N LEU A 27 -10.10 -14.36 6.97
CA LEU A 27 -10.16 -14.30 5.52
C LEU A 27 -8.85 -14.74 4.83
N ARG A 28 -7.82 -15.09 5.58
CA ARG A 28 -6.54 -15.50 5.03
C ARG A 28 -6.70 -16.70 4.09
N GLY A 29 -6.33 -16.52 2.81
CA GLY A 29 -6.53 -17.52 1.74
C GLY A 29 -7.95 -17.55 1.15
N ARG A 30 -8.83 -16.63 1.60
CA ARG A 30 -10.25 -16.61 1.22
C ARG A 30 -10.76 -15.20 0.85
N TRP A 31 -9.88 -14.23 0.68
CA TRP A 31 -10.26 -12.85 0.37
C TRP A 31 -11.14 -12.72 -0.88
N ARG A 32 -10.90 -13.57 -1.89
CA ARG A 32 -11.68 -13.56 -3.13
C ARG A 32 -13.15 -14.00 -2.92
N GLU A 33 -13.53 -14.53 -1.76
CA GLU A 33 -14.93 -14.79 -1.42
C GLU A 33 -15.75 -13.49 -1.29
N LEU A 34 -15.09 -12.35 -0.99
CA LEU A 34 -15.73 -11.03 -0.94
C LEU A 34 -16.09 -10.49 -2.33
N LEU A 35 -15.37 -10.93 -3.38
CA LEU A 35 -15.62 -10.61 -4.78
C LEU A 35 -15.15 -11.79 -5.64
N PRO A 36 -15.99 -12.85 -5.82
CA PRO A 36 -15.56 -14.11 -6.44
C PRO A 36 -15.01 -13.97 -7.87
N ASP A 37 -15.54 -13.03 -8.64
CA ASP A 37 -15.13 -12.78 -10.03
C ASP A 37 -13.96 -11.79 -10.16
N ALA A 38 -13.32 -11.41 -9.04
CA ALA A 38 -12.20 -10.50 -9.08
C ALA A 38 -11.02 -11.09 -9.86
N ARG A 39 -10.59 -10.37 -10.90
CA ARG A 39 -9.39 -10.73 -11.69
C ARG A 39 -8.09 -10.57 -10.90
N GLU A 40 -8.03 -9.61 -9.98
CA GLU A 40 -6.88 -9.33 -9.13
C GLU A 40 -7.32 -8.99 -7.70
N LEU A 41 -6.50 -9.36 -6.73
CA LEU A 41 -6.56 -8.87 -5.36
C LEU A 41 -5.40 -7.90 -5.15
N ARG A 42 -5.72 -6.65 -4.81
CA ARG A 42 -4.72 -5.62 -4.58
C ARG A 42 -4.79 -5.08 -3.15
N VAL A 43 -3.66 -4.67 -2.63
CA VAL A 43 -3.55 -4.09 -1.27
C VAL A 43 -2.98 -2.69 -1.36
N GLU A 44 -3.60 -1.71 -0.70
CA GLU A 44 -3.00 -0.39 -0.47
C GLU A 44 -2.55 -0.27 0.99
N LEU A 45 -1.27 0.07 1.19
CA LEU A 45 -0.68 0.26 2.51
C LEU A 45 -0.66 1.74 2.89
N GLY A 46 -1.44 2.09 3.93
CA GLY A 46 -1.58 3.46 4.38
C GLY A 46 -2.52 4.28 3.49
N CYS A 47 -3.76 3.81 3.30
CA CYS A 47 -4.72 4.47 2.40
C CYS A 47 -5.09 5.91 2.82
N GLY A 48 -4.80 6.31 4.05
CA GLY A 48 -5.08 7.63 4.57
C GLY A 48 -6.57 7.97 4.49
N LYS A 49 -6.93 9.05 3.74
CA LYS A 49 -8.31 9.48 3.55
C LYS A 49 -9.00 8.84 2.33
N GLY A 50 -8.34 7.90 1.66
CA GLY A 50 -8.93 6.99 0.68
C GLY A 50 -9.30 7.59 -0.67
N ARG A 51 -8.70 8.69 -1.12
CA ARG A 51 -8.97 9.20 -2.47
C ARG A 51 -8.48 8.20 -3.52
N PHE A 52 -7.22 7.79 -3.44
CA PHE A 52 -6.65 6.80 -4.34
C PHE A 52 -7.43 5.48 -4.27
N THR A 53 -7.74 5.04 -3.05
CA THR A 53 -8.53 3.82 -2.79
C THR A 53 -9.87 3.86 -3.52
N ALA A 54 -10.68 4.90 -3.29
CA ALA A 54 -12.03 5.00 -3.85
C ALA A 54 -12.02 5.20 -5.38
N GLU A 55 -11.16 6.09 -5.89
CA GLU A 55 -11.08 6.34 -7.33
C GLU A 55 -10.51 5.13 -8.09
N THR A 56 -9.56 4.36 -7.50
CA THR A 56 -9.04 3.12 -8.10
C THR A 56 -10.12 2.03 -8.11
N ALA A 57 -10.84 1.84 -7.00
CA ALA A 57 -11.92 0.86 -6.94
C ALA A 57 -13.07 1.19 -7.91
N ALA A 58 -13.40 2.47 -8.06
CA ALA A 58 -14.42 2.91 -9.01
C ALA A 58 -14.01 2.70 -10.48
N ALA A 59 -12.71 2.91 -10.79
CA ALA A 59 -12.18 2.75 -12.14
C ALA A 59 -12.02 1.28 -12.55
N GLU A 60 -11.85 0.37 -11.57
CA GLU A 60 -11.57 -1.04 -11.81
C GLU A 60 -12.52 -1.94 -10.97
N PRO A 61 -13.81 -2.03 -11.34
CA PRO A 61 -14.81 -2.74 -10.53
C PRO A 61 -14.59 -4.27 -10.45
N ASP A 62 -13.78 -4.82 -11.32
CA ASP A 62 -13.35 -6.23 -11.35
C ASP A 62 -12.06 -6.51 -10.55
N VAL A 63 -11.60 -5.54 -9.76
CA VAL A 63 -10.46 -5.67 -8.84
C VAL A 63 -10.96 -5.61 -7.40
N LEU A 64 -10.57 -6.60 -6.59
CA LEU A 64 -10.76 -6.55 -5.15
C LEU A 64 -9.63 -5.73 -4.53
N LEU A 65 -9.95 -4.59 -3.91
CA LEU A 65 -8.98 -3.70 -3.27
C LEU A 65 -9.12 -3.75 -1.75
N ILE A 66 -8.04 -4.11 -1.06
CA ILE A 66 -7.96 -4.11 0.40
C ILE A 66 -7.10 -2.94 0.86
N ALA A 67 -7.70 -2.01 1.58
CA ALA A 67 -7.03 -0.82 2.11
C ALA A 67 -6.64 -1.04 3.57
N VAL A 68 -5.34 -1.12 3.85
CA VAL A 68 -4.80 -1.30 5.20
C VAL A 68 -4.37 0.06 5.75
N GLU A 69 -4.94 0.46 6.90
CA GLU A 69 -4.60 1.74 7.55
C GLU A 69 -4.58 1.55 9.07
N LYS A 70 -3.56 2.07 9.72
CA LYS A 70 -3.39 1.97 11.19
C LYS A 70 -3.89 3.18 11.97
N VAL A 71 -4.38 4.20 11.28
CA VAL A 71 -4.93 5.42 11.87
C VAL A 71 -6.44 5.47 11.65
N PRO A 72 -7.27 5.05 12.63
CA PRO A 72 -8.72 4.97 12.45
C PRO A 72 -9.37 6.31 12.05
N ASP A 73 -8.80 7.44 12.54
CA ASP A 73 -9.26 8.79 12.15
C ASP A 73 -9.06 9.12 10.66
N ALA A 74 -8.13 8.45 9.99
CA ALA A 74 -7.96 8.56 8.54
C ALA A 74 -8.86 7.57 7.82
N MET A 75 -8.85 6.31 8.26
CA MET A 75 -9.59 5.21 7.66
C MET A 75 -11.10 5.49 7.61
N VAL A 76 -11.70 6.06 8.66
CA VAL A 76 -13.13 6.38 8.65
C VAL A 76 -13.51 7.31 7.50
N VAL A 77 -12.65 8.27 7.17
CA VAL A 77 -12.91 9.18 6.01
C VAL A 77 -12.82 8.42 4.69
N ALA A 78 -11.90 7.46 4.60
CA ALA A 78 -11.76 6.60 3.42
C ALA A 78 -13.00 5.69 3.25
N MET A 79 -13.46 5.09 4.34
CA MET A 79 -14.68 4.26 4.35
C MET A 79 -15.92 5.05 3.94
N GLU A 80 -16.13 6.25 4.50
CA GLU A 80 -17.24 7.14 4.12
C GLU A 80 -17.20 7.52 2.64
N ARG A 81 -16.00 7.77 2.09
CA ARG A 81 -15.80 8.07 0.68
C ARG A 81 -16.20 6.88 -0.21
N ALA A 82 -15.76 5.68 0.15
CA ALA A 82 -16.10 4.46 -0.57
C ALA A 82 -17.61 4.16 -0.49
N GLN A 83 -18.22 4.33 0.67
CA GLN A 83 -19.66 4.14 0.88
C GLN A 83 -20.48 5.15 0.07
N ALA A 84 -20.09 6.43 0.10
CA ALA A 84 -20.77 7.49 -0.65
C ALA A 84 -20.70 7.27 -2.18
N ALA A 85 -19.63 6.62 -2.65
CA ALA A 85 -19.46 6.23 -4.05
C ALA A 85 -20.15 4.88 -4.40
N GLY A 86 -20.80 4.21 -3.44
CA GLY A 86 -21.48 2.93 -3.66
C GLY A 86 -20.56 1.78 -4.06
N LEU A 87 -19.30 1.78 -3.60
CA LEU A 87 -18.33 0.78 -3.99
C LEU A 87 -18.54 -0.55 -3.25
N HIS A 88 -18.41 -1.65 -3.98
CA HIS A 88 -18.60 -3.02 -3.47
C HIS A 88 -17.34 -3.89 -3.57
N ASN A 89 -16.30 -3.36 -4.19
CA ASN A 89 -15.04 -4.05 -4.47
C ASN A 89 -13.86 -3.52 -3.64
N VAL A 90 -14.14 -2.78 -2.58
CA VAL A 90 -13.13 -2.25 -1.65
C VAL A 90 -13.50 -2.55 -0.21
N PHE A 91 -12.52 -3.01 0.57
CA PHE A 91 -12.66 -3.28 2.00
C PHE A 91 -11.50 -2.70 2.78
N PHE A 92 -11.73 -2.41 4.05
CA PHE A 92 -10.77 -1.75 4.93
C PHE A 92 -10.35 -2.66 6.07
N VAL A 93 -9.07 -2.61 6.42
CA VAL A 93 -8.46 -3.35 7.53
C VAL A 93 -7.76 -2.36 8.45
N ASP A 94 -8.17 -2.34 9.73
CA ASP A 94 -7.42 -1.65 10.79
C ASP A 94 -6.20 -2.49 11.14
N GLY A 95 -5.03 -2.10 10.65
CA GLY A 95 -3.83 -2.92 10.82
C GLY A 95 -2.54 -2.25 10.35
N ASP A 96 -1.44 -2.91 10.66
CA ASP A 96 -0.09 -2.52 10.24
C ASP A 96 0.40 -3.42 9.10
N ALA A 97 1.18 -2.86 8.19
CA ALA A 97 1.82 -3.60 7.09
C ALA A 97 2.69 -4.78 7.57
N ALA A 98 3.17 -4.74 8.81
CA ALA A 98 3.90 -5.84 9.42
C ALA A 98 3.06 -7.12 9.59
N CYS A 99 1.74 -6.99 9.65
CA CYS A 99 0.80 -8.11 9.82
C CYS A 99 0.34 -8.75 8.49
N LEU A 100 0.82 -8.28 7.33
CA LEU A 100 0.37 -8.80 6.03
C LEU A 100 0.40 -10.34 5.92
N PRO A 101 1.45 -11.07 6.36
CA PRO A 101 1.45 -12.54 6.28
C PRO A 101 0.47 -13.23 7.23
N GLU A 102 -0.08 -12.50 8.21
CA GLU A 102 -1.16 -12.99 9.06
C GLU A 102 -2.53 -12.80 8.38
N PHE A 103 -2.65 -11.77 7.54
CA PHE A 103 -3.87 -11.42 6.84
C PHE A 103 -4.03 -12.15 5.51
N PHE A 104 -2.93 -12.37 4.78
CA PHE A 104 -2.93 -12.94 3.44
C PHE A 104 -2.13 -14.24 3.38
N ALA A 105 -2.61 -15.20 2.61
CA ALA A 105 -1.90 -16.43 2.30
C ALA A 105 -0.76 -16.19 1.29
N PRO A 106 0.18 -17.13 1.17
CA PRO A 106 1.23 -17.03 0.16
C PRO A 106 0.66 -16.92 -1.26
N GLY A 107 1.11 -15.91 -2.00
CA GLY A 107 0.70 -15.68 -3.38
C GLY A 107 -0.73 -15.16 -3.56
N GLU A 108 -1.40 -14.74 -2.50
CA GLU A 108 -2.80 -14.31 -2.57
C GLU A 108 -2.97 -12.89 -3.09
N VAL A 109 -1.97 -12.03 -2.93
CA VAL A 109 -2.00 -10.60 -3.32
C VAL A 109 -1.29 -10.41 -4.64
N ASP A 110 -1.98 -9.90 -5.65
CA ASP A 110 -1.39 -9.67 -6.97
C ASP A 110 -0.56 -8.38 -7.03
N ARG A 111 -0.98 -7.34 -6.26
CA ARG A 111 -0.33 -6.03 -6.27
C ARG A 111 -0.43 -5.31 -4.93
N ILE A 112 0.67 -4.65 -4.54
CA ILE A 112 0.74 -3.78 -3.36
C ILE A 112 0.99 -2.34 -3.83
N TYR A 113 0.19 -1.40 -3.32
CA TYR A 113 0.41 0.04 -3.50
C TYR A 113 1.01 0.63 -2.23
N ILE A 114 2.09 1.41 -2.41
CA ILE A 114 2.75 2.20 -1.36
C ILE A 114 2.78 3.64 -1.86
N ASN A 115 1.84 4.46 -1.40
CA ASN A 115 1.69 5.83 -1.83
C ASN A 115 2.07 6.79 -0.69
N PHE A 116 3.15 7.59 -0.87
CA PHE A 116 3.54 8.68 0.04
C PHE A 116 3.74 8.24 1.49
N CYS A 117 4.39 7.09 1.68
CA CYS A 117 4.71 6.59 3.02
C CYS A 117 5.74 7.48 3.74
N ASP A 118 5.76 7.39 5.07
CA ASP A 118 6.70 8.15 5.92
C ASP A 118 8.16 7.86 5.53
N PRO A 119 8.98 8.91 5.29
CA PRO A 119 10.36 8.74 4.80
C PRO A 119 11.36 8.31 5.87
N TRP A 120 11.02 8.43 7.16
CA TRP A 120 11.88 8.08 8.29
C TRP A 120 13.33 8.50 8.07
N PRO A 121 13.66 9.81 8.14
CA PRO A 121 14.93 10.34 7.65
C PRO A 121 16.15 9.93 8.50
N ARG A 122 15.94 9.60 9.79
CA ARG A 122 17.02 9.24 10.71
C ARG A 122 17.52 7.82 10.43
N SER A 123 18.84 7.61 10.53
CA SER A 123 19.48 6.31 10.24
C SER A 123 18.93 5.15 11.09
N ASN A 124 18.67 5.39 12.38
CA ASN A 124 18.11 4.42 13.31
C ASN A 124 16.61 4.11 13.06
N GLN A 125 15.95 4.83 12.15
CA GLN A 125 14.54 4.64 11.79
C GLN A 125 14.34 3.97 10.42
N LYS A 126 15.41 3.67 9.68
CA LYS A 126 15.33 3.07 8.34
C LYS A 126 14.46 1.81 8.30
N LYS A 127 14.53 0.98 9.36
CA LYS A 127 13.73 -0.25 9.50
C LYS A 127 12.20 -0.02 9.50
N ARG A 128 11.74 1.23 9.64
CA ARG A 128 10.31 1.61 9.60
C ARG A 128 9.81 1.96 8.20
N ARG A 129 10.71 2.13 7.22
CA ARG A 129 10.34 2.43 5.83
C ARG A 129 9.61 1.23 5.24
N LEU A 130 8.49 1.44 4.60
CA LEU A 130 7.75 0.36 3.93
C LEU A 130 8.51 -0.28 2.76
N THR A 131 9.57 0.36 2.27
CA THR A 131 10.49 -0.18 1.26
C THR A 131 11.76 -0.80 1.86
N HIS A 132 11.86 -0.93 3.19
CA HIS A 132 12.99 -1.61 3.84
C HIS A 132 12.89 -3.13 3.69
N GLY A 133 14.05 -3.81 3.65
CA GLY A 133 14.17 -5.26 3.51
C GLY A 133 13.25 -6.06 4.43
N ASN A 134 13.03 -5.61 5.67
CA ASN A 134 12.09 -6.27 6.59
C ASN A 134 10.67 -6.35 6.01
N PHE A 135 10.18 -5.29 5.38
CA PHE A 135 8.86 -5.28 4.75
C PHE A 135 8.88 -5.98 3.40
N LEU A 136 9.93 -5.80 2.60
CA LEU A 136 10.07 -6.46 1.29
C LEU A 136 10.01 -8.00 1.44
N GLN A 137 10.61 -8.56 2.50
CA GLN A 137 10.49 -9.98 2.81
C GLN A 137 9.05 -10.40 3.18
N LEU A 138 8.29 -9.54 3.89
CA LEU A 138 6.88 -9.81 4.18
C LEU A 138 6.04 -9.76 2.89
N TYR A 139 6.32 -8.82 1.98
CA TYR A 139 5.63 -8.72 0.70
C TYR A 139 5.88 -9.96 -0.17
N ARG A 140 7.11 -10.48 -0.18
CA ARG A 140 7.44 -11.74 -0.86
C ARG A 140 6.62 -12.94 -0.35
N ARG A 141 6.20 -12.91 0.90
CA ARG A 141 5.38 -14.00 1.47
C ARG A 141 3.94 -13.98 0.99
N VAL A 142 3.43 -12.85 0.52
CA VAL A 142 2.02 -12.69 0.12
C VAL A 142 1.84 -12.46 -1.37
N LEU A 143 2.88 -12.00 -2.10
CA LEU A 143 2.88 -11.85 -3.55
C LEU A 143 3.23 -13.18 -4.24
N PRO A 144 2.65 -13.50 -5.41
CA PRO A 144 3.16 -14.54 -6.31
C PRO A 144 4.40 -14.06 -7.07
N LEU A 145 5.12 -14.97 -7.71
CA LEU A 145 6.12 -14.58 -8.72
C LEU A 145 5.42 -13.77 -9.82
N GLY A 146 6.03 -12.64 -10.19
CA GLY A 146 5.42 -11.68 -11.10
C GLY A 146 4.48 -10.66 -10.42
N GLY A 147 4.13 -10.85 -9.14
CA GLY A 147 3.37 -9.87 -8.37
C GLY A 147 4.14 -8.55 -8.19
N GLU A 148 3.43 -7.45 -8.03
CA GLU A 148 4.01 -6.12 -8.16
C GLU A 148 3.86 -5.27 -6.90
N ILE A 149 4.85 -4.40 -6.66
CA ILE A 149 4.76 -3.26 -5.74
C ILE A 149 4.81 -1.99 -6.58
N HIS A 150 3.77 -1.17 -6.48
CA HIS A 150 3.72 0.17 -7.08
C HIS A 150 4.07 1.20 -6.01
N PHE A 151 5.19 1.85 -6.14
CA PHE A 151 5.69 2.82 -5.16
C PHE A 151 5.70 4.23 -5.72
N LYS A 152 5.08 5.18 -4.99
CA LYS A 152 5.12 6.62 -5.27
C LYS A 152 5.62 7.39 -4.06
N SER A 153 6.42 8.44 -4.29
CA SER A 153 6.92 9.34 -3.24
C SER A 153 7.27 10.71 -3.80
N ASP A 154 7.01 11.76 -3.01
CA ASP A 154 7.52 13.12 -3.20
C ASP A 154 8.92 13.30 -2.60
N ASN A 155 9.42 12.31 -1.85
CA ASN A 155 10.68 12.38 -1.15
C ASN A 155 11.80 11.69 -1.95
N ASP A 156 12.64 12.50 -2.60
CA ASP A 156 13.75 12.01 -3.44
C ASP A 156 14.71 11.13 -2.67
N LYS A 157 15.07 11.49 -1.42
CA LYS A 157 16.01 10.71 -0.60
C LYS A 157 15.47 9.33 -0.25
N LEU A 158 14.17 9.23 0.06
CA LEU A 158 13.52 7.93 0.28
C LEU A 158 13.49 7.15 -1.03
N PHE A 159 13.16 7.81 -2.14
CA PHE A 159 13.03 7.14 -3.42
C PHE A 159 14.36 6.57 -3.90
N GLU A 160 15.45 7.37 -3.91
CA GLU A 160 16.80 6.91 -4.28
C GLU A 160 17.23 5.72 -3.42
N TRP A 161 17.08 5.85 -2.09
CA TRP A 161 17.39 4.76 -1.19
C TRP A 161 16.55 3.50 -1.48
N SER A 162 15.28 3.66 -1.85
CA SER A 162 14.41 2.53 -2.18
C SER A 162 14.79 1.84 -3.47
N LEU A 163 15.28 2.59 -4.48
CA LEU A 163 15.79 2.01 -5.73
C LEU A 163 17.02 1.11 -5.50
N ASP A 164 17.84 1.43 -4.50
CA ASP A 164 18.98 0.59 -4.10
C ASP A 164 18.55 -0.62 -3.27
N GLU A 165 17.56 -0.44 -2.40
CA GLU A 165 17.13 -1.47 -1.45
C GLU A 165 16.27 -2.55 -2.10
N ILE A 166 15.27 -2.16 -2.89
CA ILE A 166 14.26 -3.06 -3.48
C ILE A 166 14.88 -4.23 -4.26
N PRO A 167 15.89 -4.03 -5.16
CA PRO A 167 16.48 -5.13 -5.91
C PRO A 167 17.22 -6.16 -5.03
N ARG A 168 17.76 -5.75 -3.89
CA ARG A 168 18.48 -6.64 -2.95
C ARG A 168 17.58 -7.71 -2.36
N PHE A 169 16.26 -7.52 -2.42
CA PHE A 169 15.27 -8.44 -1.87
C PHE A 169 14.43 -9.13 -2.95
N GLY A 170 15.00 -9.29 -4.17
CA GLY A 170 14.40 -10.08 -5.24
C GLY A 170 13.21 -9.41 -5.92
N PHE A 171 13.30 -8.11 -6.14
CA PHE A 171 12.37 -7.36 -6.98
C PHE A 171 13.10 -6.68 -8.11
N ARG A 172 12.60 -6.82 -9.34
CA ARG A 172 13.10 -6.13 -10.52
C ARG A 172 12.36 -4.82 -10.70
N LEU A 173 13.11 -3.72 -10.76
CA LEU A 173 12.57 -2.39 -10.99
C LEU A 173 12.23 -2.16 -12.47
N SER A 174 11.12 -1.47 -12.71
CA SER A 174 10.67 -0.97 -14.01
C SER A 174 9.89 0.32 -13.84
N GLN A 175 9.60 1.01 -14.94
CA GLN A 175 8.82 2.25 -14.98
C GLN A 175 9.32 3.30 -13.97
N VAL A 176 10.63 3.40 -13.80
CA VAL A 176 11.25 4.36 -12.88
C VAL A 176 11.17 5.76 -13.50
N THR A 177 10.54 6.69 -12.78
CA THR A 177 10.49 8.11 -13.15
C THR A 177 10.66 9.00 -11.94
N ARG A 178 11.20 10.22 -12.16
CA ARG A 178 11.32 11.29 -11.16
C ARG A 178 10.23 12.34 -11.31
N ASP A 179 9.44 12.25 -12.37
CA ASP A 179 8.33 13.13 -12.65
C ASP A 179 7.21 12.34 -13.33
N LEU A 180 6.35 11.76 -12.50
CA LEU A 180 5.23 10.91 -12.96
C LEU A 180 4.24 11.69 -13.83
N HIS A 181 4.06 12.97 -13.53
CA HIS A 181 3.06 13.82 -14.16
C HIS A 181 3.66 14.81 -15.17
N ALA A 182 4.86 14.52 -15.70
CA ALA A 182 5.48 15.35 -16.74
C ALA A 182 4.50 15.57 -17.91
N GLY A 183 4.05 16.80 -18.07
CA GLY A 183 3.14 17.24 -19.13
C GLY A 183 1.65 16.97 -18.91
N SER A 184 1.23 15.93 -18.19
CA SER A 184 -0.19 15.67 -17.89
C SER A 184 -0.36 14.72 -16.71
N PRO A 185 -1.51 14.76 -16.01
CA PRO A 185 -1.82 13.80 -14.96
C PRO A 185 -1.83 12.35 -15.46
N VAL A 186 -1.19 11.45 -14.70
CA VAL A 186 -1.13 10.02 -15.03
C VAL A 186 -1.75 9.21 -13.89
N GLY A 187 -2.77 8.42 -14.22
CA GLY A 187 -3.44 7.50 -13.29
C GLY A 187 -4.20 8.19 -12.16
N VAL A 188 -4.60 7.41 -11.17
CA VAL A 188 -5.33 7.90 -9.99
C VAL A 188 -4.36 8.56 -9.01
N MET A 189 -4.74 9.73 -8.50
CA MET A 189 -3.96 10.50 -7.53
C MET A 189 -4.46 10.32 -6.11
N THR A 190 -3.55 10.33 -5.13
CA THR A 190 -3.92 10.55 -3.72
C THR A 190 -4.32 12.01 -3.47
N ASP A 191 -4.91 12.32 -2.29
CA ASP A 191 -5.16 13.71 -1.88
C ASP A 191 -3.83 14.52 -1.79
N TYR A 192 -2.72 13.87 -1.38
CA TYR A 192 -1.40 14.49 -1.33
C TYR A 192 -0.84 14.77 -2.73
N GLU A 193 -0.92 13.78 -3.60
CA GLU A 193 -0.42 13.85 -4.97
C GLU A 193 -1.11 14.96 -5.76
N ALA A 194 -2.43 15.08 -5.67
CA ALA A 194 -3.19 16.13 -6.31
C ALA A 194 -2.77 17.54 -5.84
N LYS A 195 -2.52 17.70 -4.54
CA LYS A 195 -2.01 18.94 -3.97
C LYS A 195 -0.61 19.26 -4.47
N PHE A 196 0.30 18.28 -4.50
CA PHE A 196 1.67 18.45 -4.97
C PHE A 196 1.72 18.76 -6.46
N TYR A 197 0.90 18.09 -7.27
CA TYR A 197 0.77 18.38 -8.69
C TYR A 197 0.37 19.84 -8.94
N GLN A 198 -0.62 20.38 -8.19
CA GLN A 198 -1.01 21.79 -8.26
C GLN A 198 0.11 22.75 -7.85
N GLN A 199 1.05 22.32 -7.02
CA GLN A 199 2.19 23.10 -6.55
C GLN A 199 3.44 22.92 -7.42
N GLY A 200 3.37 22.14 -8.51
CA GLY A 200 4.53 21.86 -9.38
C GLY A 200 5.59 20.96 -8.71
N VAL A 201 5.24 20.23 -7.67
CA VAL A 201 6.15 19.26 -7.02
C VAL A 201 6.14 17.97 -7.83
N THR A 202 7.32 17.52 -8.24
CA THR A 202 7.51 16.28 -8.99
C THR A 202 7.24 15.06 -8.12
N ILE A 203 6.67 14.02 -8.74
CA ILE A 203 6.36 12.76 -8.06
C ILE A 203 7.21 11.63 -8.63
N ASN A 204 7.99 11.03 -7.76
CA ASN A 204 8.76 9.83 -8.06
C ASN A 204 7.84 8.59 -8.10
N ARG A 205 8.06 7.71 -9.06
CA ARG A 205 7.36 6.42 -9.17
C ARG A 205 8.28 5.32 -9.65
N CYS A 206 8.10 4.11 -9.13
CA CYS A 206 8.60 2.88 -9.75
C CYS A 206 7.60 1.74 -9.58
N VAL A 207 7.77 0.69 -10.40
CA VAL A 207 7.14 -0.61 -10.25
C VAL A 207 8.23 -1.61 -9.93
N ALA A 208 8.02 -2.44 -8.91
CA ALA A 208 8.93 -3.49 -8.50
C ALA A 208 8.21 -4.84 -8.64
N THR A 209 8.65 -5.67 -9.58
CA THR A 209 8.08 -6.99 -9.87
C THR A 209 8.86 -8.07 -9.14
N MET A 210 8.17 -8.92 -8.39
CA MET A 210 8.77 -10.04 -7.67
C MET A 210 9.35 -11.07 -8.64
N VAL A 211 10.62 -11.39 -8.46
CA VAL A 211 11.35 -12.38 -9.27
C VAL A 211 11.90 -13.51 -8.39
N PRO A 212 12.29 -14.66 -8.97
CA PRO A 212 13.04 -15.67 -8.24
C PRO A 212 14.24 -15.04 -7.54
N TRP A 213 14.47 -15.41 -6.29
CA TRP A 213 15.52 -14.82 -5.46
C TRP A 213 15.94 -15.79 -4.36
N GLU A 214 17.22 -15.94 -4.22
CA GLU A 214 17.83 -16.64 -3.09
C GLU A 214 18.37 -15.59 -2.11
N ALA A 215 18.00 -15.74 -0.84
CA ALA A 215 18.56 -14.88 0.19
C ALA A 215 20.08 -15.05 0.17
N PRO A 216 20.86 -13.95 0.18
CA PRO A 216 22.30 -14.07 0.40
C PRO A 216 22.53 -14.91 1.65
N ALA A 217 23.43 -15.90 1.59
CA ALA A 217 23.85 -16.65 2.77
C ALA A 217 24.24 -15.60 3.83
N GLU A 218 23.59 -15.64 5.01
CA GLU A 218 23.99 -14.77 6.10
C GLU A 218 25.47 -15.01 6.32
N ALA A 219 26.28 -13.96 6.23
CA ALA A 219 27.66 -14.02 6.68
C ALA A 219 27.61 -14.35 8.17
N GLU A 220 27.81 -15.62 8.50
CA GLU A 220 28.05 -16.03 9.87
C GLU A 220 29.30 -15.28 10.36
N GLY A 221 29.10 -14.28 11.21
CA GLY A 221 30.20 -13.61 11.85
C GLY A 221 30.14 -12.09 11.86
N GLU A 222 29.30 -11.54 12.71
CA GLU A 222 29.65 -10.32 13.47
C GLU A 222 28.81 -10.30 14.75
N LYS A 223 29.07 -11.28 15.61
CA LYS A 223 28.90 -11.11 17.06
C LYS A 223 30.25 -10.68 17.61
N ALA A 224 30.41 -9.40 17.82
CA ALA A 224 31.39 -8.84 18.76
C ALA A 224 30.78 -7.55 19.35
#